data_f2d41e9e5969906e1a537a81230e9787
#
_entry.id   f2d41e9e5969906e1a537a81230e9787
#
_cell.length_a   1.000
_cell.length_b   1.000
_cell.length_c   1.000
_cell.angle_alpha   90.00
_cell.angle_beta   90.00
_cell.angle_gamma   90.00
#
_symmetry.space_group_name_H-M   'P 1'
#
loop_
_entity.id
_entity.type
_entity.pdbx_description
1 polymer ?
#
loop_
_entity_poly.entity_id
_entity_poly.type
_entity_poly.pdbx_seq_one_letter_code
_entity_poly.pdbx_strand_id
1 'polypeptide(L)'
;MFLGLFVCGLAQAESSLPKCKGKFNKWTNCHGTKESKKGHKYVGEFLNGKFHGQGIFTHKGRKYVGQYKNHKRHGQGTYTYSNGDKYVGEWKEHKYYGEGTYIYSNGDQYVGEWKKNKYNTPDNLSERDGQGTYTYANGDKYVGEWKKGKKHGQGIFTYISGKIEEGVWKKDKLVTPK
;
A
#
# COMPACT_ATOMS: atom_id res chain seq x y z
N MET A 1 -24.87 -2.81 -7.30
CA MET A 1 -24.77 -2.92 -5.84
C MET A 1 -23.45 -2.26 -5.43
N PHE A 2 -23.54 -1.01 -4.94
CA PHE A 2 -22.37 -0.22 -4.57
C PHE A 2 -21.84 -0.78 -3.25
N LEU A 3 -20.72 -1.49 -3.26
CA LEU A 3 -19.95 -1.73 -2.05
C LEU A 3 -19.24 -0.42 -1.70
N GLY A 4 -19.84 0.32 -0.78
CA GLY A 4 -19.22 1.49 -0.19
C GLY A 4 -17.88 1.10 0.42
N LEU A 5 -16.81 1.73 -0.04
CA LEU A 5 -15.52 1.71 0.63
C LEU A 5 -15.72 2.33 2.01
N PHE A 6 -15.89 1.49 3.02
CA PHE A 6 -15.58 1.88 4.39
C PHE A 6 -14.07 2.11 4.44
N VAL A 7 -13.67 3.36 4.21
CA VAL A 7 -12.40 3.85 4.74
C VAL A 7 -12.60 3.87 6.26
N CYS A 8 -12.49 2.70 6.87
CA CYS A 8 -12.36 2.61 8.30
C CYS A 8 -11.04 3.31 8.62
N GLY A 9 -11.14 4.57 9.03
CA GLY A 9 -10.03 5.24 9.67
C GLY A 9 -9.56 4.29 10.75
N LEU A 10 -8.33 3.75 10.62
CA LEU A 10 -7.71 3.00 11.69
C LEU A 10 -7.59 3.96 12.88
N ALA A 11 -8.68 4.05 13.67
CA ALA A 11 -8.59 4.54 15.02
C ALA A 11 -7.51 3.67 15.67
N GLN A 12 -6.40 4.29 16.06
CA GLN A 12 -5.38 3.60 16.81
C GLN A 12 -6.01 3.21 18.13
N ALA A 13 -6.44 1.95 18.22
CA ALA A 13 -6.66 1.37 19.53
C ALA A 13 -5.33 1.51 20.29
N GLU A 14 -5.37 2.15 21.44
CA GLU A 14 -4.20 2.20 22.32
C GLU A 14 -3.77 0.76 22.58
N SER A 15 -2.48 0.50 22.42
CA SER A 15 -1.94 -0.84 22.65
C SER A 15 -2.16 -1.20 24.13
N SER A 16 -2.77 -2.35 24.37
CA SER A 16 -2.93 -2.90 25.72
C SER A 16 -1.61 -3.38 26.34
N LEU A 17 -0.52 -3.37 25.58
CA LEU A 17 0.79 -3.81 26.03
C LEU A 17 1.42 -2.81 27.02
N PRO A 18 2.18 -3.29 28.01
CA PRO A 18 2.87 -2.41 28.96
C PRO A 18 3.94 -1.57 28.25
N LYS A 19 4.29 -0.43 28.84
CA LYS A 19 5.39 0.40 28.32
C LYS A 19 6.71 -0.36 28.36
N CYS A 20 7.50 -0.26 27.29
CA CYS A 20 8.84 -0.84 27.24
C CYS A 20 9.77 -0.22 28.28
N LYS A 21 10.56 -1.02 28.97
CA LYS A 21 11.52 -0.60 30.01
C LYS A 21 12.93 -1.14 29.73
N GLY A 22 13.94 -0.45 30.20
CA GLY A 22 15.34 -0.86 30.11
C GLY A 22 15.94 -0.71 28.71
N LYS A 23 16.95 -1.52 28.40
CA LYS A 23 17.70 -1.45 27.14
C LYS A 23 16.85 -1.95 25.97
N PHE A 24 16.91 -1.27 24.85
CA PHE A 24 16.13 -1.54 23.63
C PHE A 24 16.18 -3.02 23.15
N ASN A 25 17.35 -3.63 23.17
CA ASN A 25 17.54 -5.01 22.73
C ASN A 25 16.80 -6.06 23.58
N LYS A 26 16.30 -5.66 24.75
CA LYS A 26 15.48 -6.48 25.64
C LYS A 26 13.99 -6.18 25.59
N TRP A 27 13.56 -5.24 24.75
CA TRP A 27 12.14 -4.87 24.63
C TRP A 27 11.35 -6.02 23.98
N THR A 28 10.40 -6.57 24.72
CA THR A 28 9.54 -7.67 24.25
C THR A 28 8.15 -7.56 24.88
N ASN A 29 7.13 -7.88 24.10
CA ASN A 29 5.73 -7.79 24.49
C ASN A 29 5.41 -6.45 25.18
N CYS A 30 5.85 -5.35 24.58
CA CYS A 30 5.69 -4.01 25.13
C CYS A 30 5.47 -2.97 24.02
N HIS A 31 4.90 -1.83 24.37
CA HIS A 31 4.72 -0.67 23.51
C HIS A 31 5.73 0.43 23.88
N GLY A 32 6.36 1.04 22.88
CA GLY A 32 7.39 2.06 23.11
C GLY A 32 7.72 2.92 21.91
N THR A 33 8.66 3.84 22.13
CA THR A 33 9.17 4.74 21.09
C THR A 33 10.66 4.50 20.88
N LYS A 34 11.06 4.32 19.60
CA LYS A 34 12.47 4.24 19.18
C LYS A 34 12.76 5.34 18.17
N GLU A 35 13.73 6.16 18.50
CA GLU A 35 14.22 7.22 17.60
C GLU A 35 15.67 6.99 17.24
N SER A 36 16.07 7.41 16.04
CA SER A 36 17.47 7.41 15.59
C SER A 36 17.98 8.82 15.38
N LYS A 37 19.30 9.02 15.44
CA LYS A 37 19.97 10.29 15.15
C LYS A 37 19.68 10.81 13.72
N LYS A 38 19.22 9.94 12.80
CA LYS A 38 18.86 10.29 11.42
C LYS A 38 17.39 10.71 11.27
N GLY A 39 16.65 10.89 12.38
CA GLY A 39 15.25 11.33 12.38
C GLY A 39 14.23 10.23 12.03
N HIS A 40 14.65 8.96 12.07
CA HIS A 40 13.67 7.86 12.01
C HIS A 40 13.01 7.73 13.37
N LYS A 41 11.68 7.70 13.41
CA LYS A 41 10.89 7.48 14.62
C LYS A 41 9.92 6.32 14.40
N TYR A 42 9.96 5.36 15.32
CA TYR A 42 8.96 4.30 15.42
C TYR A 42 8.27 4.38 16.76
N VAL A 43 6.94 4.31 16.75
CA VAL A 43 6.08 4.20 17.93
C VAL A 43 5.20 2.99 17.74
N GLY A 44 5.26 2.02 18.64
CA GLY A 44 4.49 0.80 18.47
C GLY A 44 4.97 -0.36 19.34
N GLU A 45 4.58 -1.54 18.94
CA GLU A 45 4.82 -2.77 19.65
C GLU A 45 6.19 -3.36 19.32
N PHE A 46 6.79 -4.03 20.33
CA PHE A 46 8.09 -4.66 20.21
C PHE A 46 8.03 -6.12 20.67
N LEU A 47 8.75 -6.97 19.94
CA LEU A 47 8.99 -8.36 20.28
C LEU A 47 10.48 -8.68 20.07
N ASN A 48 11.17 -9.10 21.12
CA ASN A 48 12.60 -9.45 21.09
C ASN A 48 13.48 -8.35 20.46
N GLY A 49 13.28 -7.08 20.87
CA GLY A 49 13.99 -5.91 20.34
C GLY A 49 13.66 -5.54 18.90
N LYS A 50 12.60 -6.09 18.30
CA LYS A 50 12.21 -5.85 16.93
C LYS A 50 10.83 -5.16 16.86
N PHE A 51 10.62 -4.30 15.88
CA PHE A 51 9.30 -3.78 15.54
C PHE A 51 8.38 -4.96 15.23
N HIS A 52 7.24 -5.02 15.89
CA HIS A 52 6.27 -6.10 15.76
C HIS A 52 4.86 -5.54 15.98
N GLY A 53 3.79 -6.33 15.68
CA GLY A 53 2.42 -5.91 15.92
C GLY A 53 2.09 -4.56 15.27
N GLN A 54 1.30 -3.73 15.94
CA GLN A 54 0.90 -2.42 15.45
C GLN A 54 1.99 -1.37 15.68
N GLY A 55 2.20 -0.49 14.69
CA GLY A 55 3.17 0.59 14.84
C GLY A 55 3.06 1.69 13.82
N ILE A 56 3.64 2.85 14.19
CA ILE A 56 3.79 4.01 13.33
C ILE A 56 5.28 4.24 13.11
N PHE A 57 5.67 4.39 11.86
CA PHE A 57 7.00 4.82 11.48
C PHE A 57 6.93 6.13 10.73
N THR A 58 7.77 7.10 11.11
CA THR A 58 7.87 8.37 10.42
C THR A 58 9.33 8.69 10.08
N HIS A 59 9.54 9.25 8.88
CA HIS A 59 10.84 9.74 8.46
C HIS A 59 10.71 10.69 7.26
N LYS A 60 11.23 11.93 7.35
CA LYS A 60 11.30 12.91 6.24
C LYS A 60 9.98 13.02 5.46
N GLY A 61 8.88 13.35 6.15
CA GLY A 61 7.54 13.49 5.55
C GLY A 61 6.85 12.18 5.14
N ARG A 62 7.52 11.03 5.26
CA ARG A 62 6.90 9.72 5.01
C ARG A 62 6.33 9.15 6.31
N LYS A 63 5.19 8.50 6.23
CA LYS A 63 4.54 7.86 7.38
C LYS A 63 4.01 6.49 7.00
N TYR A 64 4.27 5.49 7.83
CA TYR A 64 3.58 4.20 7.78
C TYR A 64 2.81 3.98 9.07
N VAL A 65 1.59 3.51 8.95
CA VAL A 65 0.73 3.09 10.07
C VAL A 65 0.22 1.70 9.74
N GLY A 66 0.50 0.71 10.56
CA GLY A 66 0.07 -0.66 10.31
C GLY A 66 0.90 -1.71 11.00
N GLN A 67 0.75 -2.92 10.53
CA GLN A 67 1.37 -4.10 11.13
C GLN A 67 2.83 -4.27 10.75
N TYR A 68 3.59 -4.76 11.71
CA TYR A 68 5.00 -5.14 11.58
C TYR A 68 5.24 -6.59 11.99
N LYS A 69 6.17 -7.25 11.32
CA LYS A 69 6.70 -8.55 11.71
C LYS A 69 8.22 -8.54 11.55
N ASN A 70 8.95 -8.68 12.67
CA ASN A 70 10.44 -8.70 12.68
C ASN A 70 11.05 -7.51 11.92
N HIS A 71 10.72 -6.27 12.32
CA HIS A 71 11.11 -5.01 11.69
C HIS A 71 10.51 -4.73 10.31
N LYS A 72 9.83 -5.67 9.66
CA LYS A 72 9.29 -5.52 8.31
C LYS A 72 7.81 -5.13 8.36
N ARG A 73 7.38 -4.18 7.51
CA ARG A 73 5.96 -3.92 7.25
C ARG A 73 5.31 -5.22 6.77
N HIS A 74 4.16 -5.56 7.35
CA HIS A 74 3.47 -6.82 7.12
C HIS A 74 1.96 -6.62 7.38
N GLY A 75 1.09 -7.56 6.90
CA GLY A 75 -0.35 -7.46 7.12
C GLY A 75 -0.94 -6.16 6.59
N GLN A 76 -1.94 -5.62 7.24
CA GLN A 76 -2.62 -4.39 6.81
C GLN A 76 -1.84 -3.13 7.22
N GLY A 77 -1.81 -2.13 6.33
CA GLY A 77 -1.18 -0.86 6.65
C GLY A 77 -1.36 0.22 5.61
N THR A 78 -1.18 1.45 6.08
CA THR A 78 -1.21 2.67 5.26
C THR A 78 0.18 3.28 5.18
N TYR A 79 0.65 3.56 3.98
CA TYR A 79 1.87 4.32 3.74
C TYR A 79 1.55 5.64 3.05
N THR A 80 1.98 6.74 3.63
CA THR A 80 1.90 8.07 3.03
C THR A 80 3.32 8.50 2.64
N TYR A 81 3.50 8.85 1.39
CA TYR A 81 4.74 9.35 0.82
C TYR A 81 4.90 10.85 1.05
N SER A 82 6.13 11.34 0.97
CA SER A 82 6.43 12.77 1.11
C SER A 82 5.86 13.65 0.00
N ASN A 83 5.55 13.06 -1.18
CA ASN A 83 4.91 13.74 -2.30
C ASN A 83 3.37 13.76 -2.21
N GLY A 84 2.78 13.18 -1.15
CA GLY A 84 1.33 13.09 -0.96
C GLY A 84 0.69 11.80 -1.46
N ASP A 85 1.40 10.96 -2.21
CA ASP A 85 0.88 9.65 -2.59
C ASP A 85 0.56 8.81 -1.35
N LYS A 86 -0.41 7.90 -1.48
CA LYS A 86 -0.82 7.04 -0.38
C LYS A 86 -1.12 5.62 -0.86
N TYR A 87 -0.64 4.63 -0.12
CA TYR A 87 -1.04 3.24 -0.30
C TYR A 87 -1.79 2.74 0.94
N VAL A 88 -2.90 2.06 0.74
CA VAL A 88 -3.69 1.38 1.79
C VAL A 88 -3.92 -0.05 1.34
N GLY A 89 -3.50 -1.03 2.11
CA GLY A 89 -3.68 -2.43 1.73
C GLY A 89 -2.74 -3.39 2.44
N GLU A 90 -2.57 -4.54 1.83
CA GLU A 90 -1.75 -5.61 2.36
C GLU A 90 -0.26 -5.38 2.10
N TRP A 91 0.55 -5.81 3.06
CA TRP A 91 2.00 -5.74 3.05
C TRP A 91 2.63 -7.10 3.34
N LYS A 92 3.69 -7.43 2.61
CA LYS A 92 4.51 -8.59 2.87
C LYS A 92 5.99 -8.24 2.72
N GLU A 93 6.76 -8.31 3.82
CA GLU A 93 8.20 -8.01 3.82
C GLU A 93 8.54 -6.65 3.19
N HIS A 94 7.92 -5.57 3.64
CA HIS A 94 8.06 -4.20 3.14
C HIS A 94 7.43 -3.91 1.76
N LYS A 95 6.84 -4.89 1.07
CA LYS A 95 6.26 -4.74 -0.27
C LYS A 95 4.73 -4.76 -0.22
N TYR A 96 4.08 -4.09 -1.14
CA TYR A 96 2.66 -4.25 -1.38
C TYR A 96 2.37 -5.68 -1.80
N TYR A 97 1.27 -6.21 -1.36
CA TYR A 97 0.88 -7.58 -1.61
C TYR A 97 -0.65 -7.70 -1.58
N GLY A 98 -1.22 -8.69 -2.29
CA GLY A 98 -2.66 -8.92 -2.27
C GLY A 98 -3.46 -7.70 -2.73
N GLU A 99 -4.55 -7.41 -2.07
CA GLU A 99 -5.43 -6.30 -2.41
C GLU A 99 -4.95 -4.99 -1.79
N GLY A 100 -5.06 -3.91 -2.56
CA GLY A 100 -4.70 -2.57 -2.07
C GLY A 100 -5.13 -1.44 -2.97
N THR A 101 -5.21 -0.26 -2.35
CA THR A 101 -5.53 1.01 -3.02
C THR A 101 -4.30 1.89 -3.02
N TYR A 102 -3.91 2.38 -4.19
CA TYR A 102 -2.91 3.43 -4.34
C TYR A 102 -3.58 4.70 -4.81
N ILE A 103 -3.39 5.78 -4.08
CA ILE A 103 -3.90 7.12 -4.39
C ILE A 103 -2.68 7.97 -4.73
N TYR A 104 -2.65 8.46 -5.95
CA TYR A 104 -1.61 9.34 -6.44
C TYR A 104 -1.90 10.79 -6.04
N SER A 105 -0.88 11.58 -5.83
CA SER A 105 -1.00 13.01 -5.48
C SER A 105 -1.65 13.86 -6.58
N ASN A 106 -1.65 13.37 -7.83
CA ASN A 106 -2.34 14.01 -8.95
C ASN A 106 -3.86 13.70 -9.01
N GLY A 107 -4.39 12.88 -8.09
CA GLY A 107 -5.79 12.48 -8.04
C GLY A 107 -6.14 11.16 -8.72
N ASP A 108 -5.19 10.53 -9.42
CA ASP A 108 -5.39 9.17 -9.94
C ASP A 108 -5.55 8.18 -8.80
N GLN A 109 -6.23 7.07 -9.05
CA GLN A 109 -6.37 5.98 -8.08
C GLN A 109 -6.27 4.61 -8.76
N TYR A 110 -5.60 3.68 -8.11
CA TYR A 110 -5.65 2.26 -8.45
C TYR A 110 -6.21 1.45 -7.29
N VAL A 111 -7.14 0.57 -7.56
CA VAL A 111 -7.70 -0.40 -6.62
C VAL A 111 -7.59 -1.78 -7.25
N GLY A 112 -6.93 -2.72 -6.60
CA GLY A 112 -6.79 -4.08 -7.11
C GLY A 112 -5.58 -4.82 -6.57
N GLU A 113 -5.19 -5.86 -7.30
CA GLU A 113 -4.15 -6.79 -6.90
C GLU A 113 -2.74 -6.23 -7.10
N TRP A 114 -1.87 -6.60 -6.16
CA TRP A 114 -0.46 -6.24 -6.14
C TRP A 114 0.40 -7.48 -5.95
N LYS A 115 1.42 -7.65 -6.77
CA LYS A 115 2.40 -8.72 -6.61
C LYS A 115 3.79 -8.18 -6.31
N LYS A 116 4.52 -8.93 -5.50
CA LYS A 116 5.91 -8.63 -5.16
C LYS A 116 6.76 -8.60 -6.42
N ASN A 117 7.30 -7.43 -6.76
CA ASN A 117 8.29 -7.33 -7.83
C ASN A 117 9.55 -8.13 -7.46
N LYS A 118 10.06 -8.94 -8.40
CA LYS A 118 11.31 -9.71 -8.24
C LYS A 118 12.55 -8.82 -8.19
N TYR A 119 12.48 -7.62 -8.76
CA TYR A 119 13.62 -6.73 -8.88
C TYR A 119 13.64 -5.72 -7.72
N ASN A 120 14.80 -5.59 -7.06
CA ASN A 120 15.07 -4.54 -6.09
C ASN A 120 15.19 -3.19 -6.82
N THR A 121 14.08 -2.63 -7.24
CA THR A 121 14.07 -1.22 -7.67
C THR A 121 14.22 -0.35 -6.42
N PRO A 122 14.91 0.80 -6.50
CA PRO A 122 15.16 1.67 -5.36
C PRO A 122 13.91 2.07 -4.58
N ASP A 123 12.75 2.06 -5.24
CA ASP A 123 11.47 2.50 -4.67
C ASP A 123 10.58 1.38 -4.15
N ASN A 124 11.08 0.12 -4.09
CA ASN A 124 10.33 -1.05 -3.60
C ASN A 124 8.94 -1.22 -4.25
N LEU A 125 8.77 -0.78 -5.48
CA LEU A 125 7.51 -0.80 -6.17
C LEU A 125 7.07 -2.25 -6.42
N SER A 126 6.04 -2.66 -5.72
CA SER A 126 5.23 -3.80 -6.13
C SER A 126 4.49 -3.40 -7.40
N GLU A 127 4.24 -4.38 -8.27
CA GLU A 127 3.58 -4.12 -9.54
C GLU A 127 2.09 -4.44 -9.42
N ARG A 128 1.25 -3.63 -10.06
CA ARG A 128 -0.15 -4.00 -10.34
C ARG A 128 -0.13 -5.26 -11.18
N ASP A 129 -0.74 -6.33 -10.70
CA ASP A 129 -0.71 -7.63 -11.38
C ASP A 129 -1.92 -8.46 -10.93
N GLY A 130 -2.79 -8.84 -11.84
CA GLY A 130 -4.09 -9.45 -11.59
C GLY A 130 -5.23 -8.51 -11.97
N GLN A 131 -6.35 -8.56 -11.28
CA GLN A 131 -7.50 -7.70 -11.54
C GLN A 131 -7.36 -6.35 -10.85
N GLY A 132 -7.84 -5.30 -11.52
CA GLY A 132 -7.83 -3.97 -10.91
C GLY A 132 -8.56 -2.89 -11.69
N THR A 133 -8.88 -1.83 -10.95
CA THR A 133 -9.50 -0.63 -11.49
C THR A 133 -8.53 0.54 -11.35
N TYR A 134 -8.27 1.24 -12.44
CA TYR A 134 -7.56 2.50 -12.45
C TYR A 134 -8.52 3.62 -12.81
N THR A 135 -8.67 4.60 -11.94
CA THR A 135 -9.46 5.80 -12.15
C THR A 135 -8.48 6.97 -12.31
N TYR A 136 -8.54 7.62 -13.43
CA TYR A 136 -7.74 8.81 -13.74
C TYR A 136 -8.37 10.05 -13.11
N ALA A 137 -7.57 11.05 -12.80
CA ALA A 137 -8.02 12.30 -12.21
C ALA A 137 -9.03 13.05 -13.10
N ASN A 138 -8.96 12.85 -14.42
CA ASN A 138 -9.91 13.42 -15.38
C ASN A 138 -11.26 12.68 -15.45
N GLY A 139 -11.42 11.57 -14.70
CA GLY A 139 -12.62 10.76 -14.67
C GLY A 139 -12.63 9.55 -15.61
N ASP A 140 -11.63 9.40 -16.47
CA ASP A 140 -11.48 8.16 -17.25
C ASP A 140 -11.25 6.97 -16.32
N LYS A 141 -11.61 5.76 -16.78
CA LYS A 141 -11.52 4.57 -15.95
C LYS A 141 -11.15 3.34 -16.78
N TYR A 142 -10.21 2.56 -16.26
CA TYR A 142 -9.93 1.22 -16.77
C TYR A 142 -10.28 0.16 -15.72
N VAL A 143 -10.99 -0.87 -16.15
CA VAL A 143 -11.31 -2.05 -15.33
C VAL A 143 -10.85 -3.27 -16.10
N GLY A 144 -9.99 -4.09 -15.52
CA GLY A 144 -9.52 -5.30 -16.19
C GLY A 144 -8.24 -5.85 -15.62
N GLU A 145 -7.59 -6.67 -16.45
CA GLU A 145 -6.35 -7.35 -16.08
C GLU A 145 -5.14 -6.43 -16.17
N TRP A 146 -4.19 -6.65 -15.26
CA TRP A 146 -2.91 -5.96 -15.16
C TRP A 146 -1.77 -6.96 -15.13
N LYS A 147 -0.67 -6.62 -15.78
CA LYS A 147 0.55 -7.42 -15.74
C LYS A 147 1.77 -6.53 -15.73
N LYS A 148 2.59 -6.66 -14.68
CA LYS A 148 3.81 -5.85 -14.50
C LYS A 148 3.53 -4.35 -14.62
N GLY A 149 2.49 -3.86 -13.93
CA GLY A 149 2.09 -2.46 -13.88
C GLY A 149 1.35 -1.93 -15.10
N LYS A 150 1.11 -2.76 -16.14
CA LYS A 150 0.51 -2.37 -17.42
C LYS A 150 -0.84 -3.04 -17.64
N LYS A 151 -1.77 -2.35 -18.34
CA LYS A 151 -3.03 -2.93 -18.82
C LYS A 151 -2.72 -4.14 -19.71
N HIS A 152 -3.39 -5.26 -19.43
CA HIS A 152 -3.16 -6.54 -20.10
C HIS A 152 -4.44 -7.36 -20.11
N GLY A 153 -4.50 -8.46 -20.92
CA GLY A 153 -5.65 -9.37 -20.94
C GLY A 153 -6.97 -8.66 -21.24
N GLN A 154 -8.06 -9.17 -20.69
CA GLN A 154 -9.39 -8.59 -20.88
C GLN A 154 -9.55 -7.31 -20.06
N GLY A 155 -10.16 -6.28 -20.67
CA GLY A 155 -10.42 -5.03 -19.96
C GLY A 155 -11.27 -4.04 -20.72
N ILE A 156 -11.85 -3.13 -19.95
CA ILE A 156 -12.74 -2.06 -20.42
C ILE A 156 -12.15 -0.72 -20.02
N PHE A 157 -11.93 0.13 -20.99
CA PHE A 157 -11.59 1.54 -20.78
C PHE A 157 -12.82 2.40 -21.08
N THR A 158 -13.26 3.15 -20.09
CA THR A 158 -14.37 4.09 -20.20
C THR A 158 -13.82 5.50 -20.10
N TYR A 159 -14.02 6.28 -21.16
CA TYR A 159 -13.67 7.70 -21.17
C TYR A 159 -14.74 8.54 -20.48
N ILE A 160 -14.37 9.68 -19.90
CA ILE A 160 -15.31 10.62 -19.32
C ILE A 160 -16.37 11.11 -20.35
N SER A 161 -16.02 11.10 -21.64
CA SER A 161 -16.93 11.40 -22.74
C SER A 161 -18.02 10.35 -22.97
N GLY A 162 -17.96 9.21 -22.27
CA GLY A 162 -18.85 8.07 -22.48
C GLY A 162 -18.38 7.09 -23.55
N LYS A 163 -17.29 7.38 -24.28
CA LYS A 163 -16.67 6.41 -25.20
C LYS A 163 -16.18 5.21 -24.41
N ILE A 164 -16.37 4.00 -24.96
CA ILE A 164 -15.90 2.75 -24.36
C ILE A 164 -14.97 2.04 -25.35
N GLU A 165 -13.88 1.51 -24.82
CA GLU A 165 -12.97 0.59 -25.52
C GLU A 165 -12.88 -0.71 -24.71
N GLU A 166 -13.48 -1.78 -25.22
CA GLU A 166 -13.49 -3.11 -24.61
C GLU A 166 -12.72 -4.10 -25.48
N GLY A 167 -11.99 -5.02 -24.86
CA GLY A 167 -11.31 -6.07 -25.59
C GLY A 167 -10.03 -6.55 -24.91
N VAL A 168 -9.10 -7.08 -25.73
CA VAL A 168 -7.81 -7.59 -25.25
C VAL A 168 -6.77 -6.50 -25.27
N TRP A 169 -6.12 -6.28 -24.11
CA TRP A 169 -5.06 -5.30 -23.91
C TRP A 169 -3.69 -5.96 -23.83
N LYS A 170 -2.68 -5.33 -24.36
CA LYS A 170 -1.29 -5.77 -24.27
C LYS A 170 -0.36 -4.58 -24.09
N LYS A 171 0.31 -4.50 -22.93
CA LYS A 171 1.25 -3.40 -22.60
C LYS A 171 0.62 -2.02 -22.83
N ASP A 172 -0.54 -1.77 -22.21
CA ASP A 172 -1.34 -0.54 -22.27
C ASP A 172 -2.04 -0.24 -23.60
N LYS A 173 -1.95 -1.10 -24.60
CA LYS A 173 -2.60 -0.92 -25.91
C LYS A 173 -3.75 -1.92 -26.10
N LEU A 174 -4.89 -1.46 -26.60
CA LEU A 174 -5.95 -2.33 -27.08
C LEU A 174 -5.49 -2.99 -28.38
N VAL A 175 -5.46 -4.34 -28.41
CA VAL A 175 -4.94 -5.10 -29.58
C VAL A 175 -6.03 -5.90 -30.29
N THR A 176 -7.11 -6.22 -29.58
CA THR A 176 -8.28 -6.89 -30.16
C THR A 176 -9.52 -6.24 -29.57
N PRO A 177 -10.17 -5.29 -30.28
CA PRO A 177 -11.46 -4.74 -29.87
C PRO A 177 -12.56 -5.82 -29.88
N LYS A 178 -13.54 -5.63 -29.00
CA LYS A 178 -14.75 -6.45 -28.93
C LYS A 178 -15.94 -5.71 -29.55
#